data_41c0256146b5df0d0af97d4c4ddca236
#
_entry.id   41c0256146b5df0d0af97d4c4ddca236
#
_cell.length_a   1.000
_cell.length_b   1.000
_cell.length_c   1.000
_cell.angle_alpha   90.00
_cell.angle_beta   90.00
_cell.angle_gamma   90.00
#
_symmetry.space_group_name_H-M   'P 1'
#
loop_
_entity.id
_entity.type
_entity.pdbx_description
1 polymer ?
#
loop_
_entity_poly.entity_id
_entity_poly.type
_entity_poly.pdbx_seq_one_letter_code
_entity_poly.pdbx_strand_id
1 'polypeptide(L)'
;VLAVLVWNFGSYTPGAQMTLKTGLIVQGNSSLEVQANTDKSWKVYHDPAYSPSIEYLQDVGCSDILNASLYPWGWENLDYNDTDWIEVRTIGRGQPYGIGSGYDWILCKRDIPFMEESLLRMNRIRRAEGIDLPSDFLKGKAELKVPANQKVSLFIDQDFLTTAYPELIVSGGKNSLVKFTYSEAMFKDGEKANRNEIEGRDVIGFVDKFYPDGGSNRLFRPLWFRTYRYIKLDIETKDEPLVLHDLYGMYTGYPFKENASFDCDLDFMKQIWETGW
;
A
#
# COMPACT_ATOMS: atom_id res chain seq x y z
N VAL A 1 -8.38 -21.48 9.12
CA VAL A 1 -8.08 -21.16 7.71
C VAL A 1 -6.83 -20.31 7.67
N LEU A 2 -5.95 -20.54 6.72
CA LEU A 2 -4.83 -19.69 6.37
C LEU A 2 -5.07 -19.16 4.95
N ALA A 3 -5.14 -17.84 4.81
CA ALA A 3 -5.35 -17.14 3.56
C ALA A 3 -4.14 -16.25 3.27
N VAL A 4 -3.59 -16.29 2.06
CA VAL A 4 -2.34 -15.61 1.70
C VAL A 4 -2.49 -14.94 0.34
N LEU A 5 -2.18 -13.64 0.28
CA LEU A 5 -2.03 -12.91 -0.96
C LEU A 5 -0.58 -13.00 -1.45
N VAL A 6 -0.39 -13.53 -2.65
CA VAL A 6 0.92 -13.59 -3.32
C VAL A 6 0.87 -12.71 -4.56
N TRP A 7 1.83 -11.81 -4.69
CA TRP A 7 1.89 -10.91 -5.84
C TRP A 7 3.31 -10.88 -6.44
N ASN A 8 3.38 -10.56 -7.72
CA ASN A 8 4.62 -10.41 -8.46
C ASN A 8 4.46 -9.28 -9.49
N PHE A 9 5.38 -8.35 -9.52
CA PHE A 9 5.33 -7.20 -10.44
C PHE A 9 5.60 -7.57 -11.91
N GLY A 10 6.01 -8.81 -12.21
CA GLY A 10 6.33 -9.23 -13.56
C GLY A 10 7.42 -8.34 -14.20
N SER A 11 7.12 -7.77 -15.37
CA SER A 11 8.05 -6.88 -16.10
C SER A 11 8.25 -5.51 -15.44
N TYR A 12 7.47 -5.17 -14.42
CA TYR A 12 7.57 -3.91 -13.68
C TYR A 12 8.22 -4.09 -12.31
N THR A 13 8.99 -5.15 -12.15
CA THR A 13 9.74 -5.45 -10.92
C THR A 13 10.69 -4.31 -10.58
N PRO A 14 10.72 -3.85 -9.32
CA PRO A 14 11.73 -2.90 -8.84
C PRO A 14 13.14 -3.39 -9.11
N GLY A 15 14.08 -2.47 -9.39
CA GLY A 15 15.46 -2.82 -9.74
C GLY A 15 16.21 -3.65 -8.68
N ALA A 16 15.80 -3.56 -7.41
CA ALA A 16 16.36 -4.33 -6.30
C ALA A 16 15.64 -5.66 -6.03
N GLN A 17 14.52 -5.94 -6.68
CA GLN A 17 13.74 -7.15 -6.45
C GLN A 17 14.16 -8.24 -7.43
N MET A 18 14.72 -9.34 -6.92
CA MET A 18 15.32 -10.41 -7.71
C MET A 18 14.44 -11.68 -7.74
N THR A 19 13.15 -11.58 -7.49
CA THR A 19 12.26 -12.75 -7.56
C THR A 19 11.92 -13.10 -9.00
N LEU A 20 12.42 -14.23 -9.46
CA LEU A 20 12.21 -14.72 -10.83
C LEU A 20 10.98 -15.63 -10.97
N LYS A 21 10.53 -16.23 -9.88
CA LYS A 21 9.44 -17.22 -9.86
C LYS A 21 8.40 -16.86 -8.81
N THR A 22 7.14 -16.98 -9.18
CA THR A 22 6.02 -16.78 -8.26
C THR A 22 5.63 -18.09 -7.59
N GLY A 23 5.44 -18.08 -6.30
CA GLY A 23 4.96 -19.24 -5.53
C GLY A 23 4.88 -18.94 -4.06
N LEU A 24 4.29 -19.88 -3.33
CA LEU A 24 4.16 -19.85 -1.89
C LEU A 24 4.68 -21.15 -1.31
N ILE A 25 5.41 -21.05 -0.21
CA ILE A 25 5.75 -22.18 0.63
C ILE A 25 5.47 -21.84 2.09
N VAL A 26 4.70 -22.69 2.75
CA VAL A 26 4.46 -22.67 4.18
C VAL A 26 4.88 -24.02 4.72
N GLN A 27 5.70 -24.04 5.76
CA GLN A 27 6.17 -25.26 6.41
C GLN A 27 6.18 -25.06 7.92
N GLY A 28 5.35 -25.79 8.60
CA GLY A 28 5.30 -25.87 10.05
C GLY A 28 6.38 -26.78 10.62
N ASN A 29 6.76 -26.55 11.88
CA ASN A 29 7.75 -27.33 12.60
C ASN A 29 7.20 -28.03 13.86
N SER A 30 5.90 -27.95 14.10
CA SER A 30 5.18 -28.65 15.16
C SER A 30 4.04 -29.49 14.61
N SER A 31 3.54 -30.43 15.40
CA SER A 31 2.41 -31.31 15.00
C SER A 31 1.12 -30.57 14.66
N LEU A 32 0.92 -29.36 15.20
CA LEU A 32 -0.20 -28.50 14.87
C LEU A 32 0.05 -27.71 13.58
N GLU A 33 1.22 -27.12 13.45
CA GLU A 33 1.57 -26.24 12.32
C GLU A 33 1.71 -26.99 10.99
N VAL A 34 2.13 -28.28 11.01
CA VAL A 34 2.22 -29.08 9.78
C VAL A 34 0.89 -29.25 9.05
N GLN A 35 -0.24 -29.01 9.72
CA GLN A 35 -1.55 -29.01 9.09
C GLN A 35 -1.75 -27.81 8.14
N ALA A 36 -0.94 -26.76 8.28
CA ALA A 36 -0.95 -25.60 7.41
C ALA A 36 0.11 -25.66 6.29
N ASN A 37 0.85 -26.76 6.17
CA ASN A 37 1.85 -26.90 5.11
C ASN A 37 1.20 -26.78 3.73
N THR A 38 1.92 -26.10 2.83
CA THR A 38 1.48 -26.01 1.44
C THR A 38 1.56 -27.38 0.77
N ASP A 39 0.43 -27.86 0.29
CA ASP A 39 0.28 -29.11 -0.45
C ASP A 39 -0.88 -29.01 -1.47
N LYS A 40 -1.29 -30.12 -2.03
CA LYS A 40 -2.38 -30.17 -3.02
C LYS A 40 -3.77 -29.85 -2.47
N SER A 41 -3.95 -29.77 -1.16
CA SER A 41 -5.24 -29.40 -0.55
C SER A 41 -5.51 -27.89 -0.61
N TRP A 42 -4.47 -27.09 -0.86
CA TRP A 42 -4.63 -25.67 -1.05
C TRP A 42 -5.35 -25.35 -2.36
N LYS A 43 -6.09 -24.26 -2.34
CA LYS A 43 -6.71 -23.70 -3.53
C LYS A 43 -6.10 -22.35 -3.85
N VAL A 44 -6.18 -21.95 -5.10
CA VAL A 44 -5.66 -20.66 -5.57
C VAL A 44 -6.68 -19.97 -6.47
N TYR A 45 -6.75 -18.66 -6.31
CA TYR A 45 -7.50 -17.76 -7.18
C TYR A 45 -6.54 -16.78 -7.84
N HIS A 46 -6.60 -16.66 -9.15
CA HIS A 46 -5.87 -15.61 -9.87
C HIS A 46 -6.70 -14.34 -9.82
N ASP A 47 -6.30 -13.39 -8.98
CA ASP A 47 -7.03 -12.15 -8.77
C ASP A 47 -6.87 -11.18 -9.96
N PRO A 48 -7.94 -10.90 -10.71
CA PRO A 48 -7.92 -9.95 -11.81
C PRO A 48 -8.15 -8.49 -11.36
N ALA A 49 -8.41 -8.26 -10.06
CA ALA A 49 -8.75 -6.94 -9.55
C ALA A 49 -7.57 -5.99 -9.55
N TYR A 50 -6.36 -6.50 -9.33
CA TYR A 50 -5.14 -5.70 -9.35
C TYR A 50 -4.49 -5.70 -10.74
N SER A 51 -4.05 -4.53 -11.17
CA SER A 51 -3.23 -4.33 -12.36
C SER A 51 -2.20 -3.22 -12.14
N PRO A 52 -1.08 -3.23 -12.89
CA PRO A 52 -0.04 -2.22 -12.71
C PRO A 52 -0.49 -0.84 -13.21
N SER A 53 -0.22 0.18 -12.42
CA SER A 53 -0.29 1.58 -12.83
C SER A 53 1.10 2.02 -13.30
N ILE A 54 1.20 2.34 -14.59
CA ILE A 54 2.47 2.69 -15.26
C ILE A 54 2.56 4.18 -15.64
N GLU A 55 1.67 5.02 -15.13
CA GLU A 55 1.69 6.46 -15.40
C GLU A 55 2.99 7.13 -14.95
N TYR A 56 3.59 6.59 -13.90
CA TYR A 56 4.88 7.04 -13.40
C TYR A 56 5.68 5.82 -12.94
N LEU A 57 6.82 5.59 -13.56
CA LEU A 57 7.70 4.47 -13.26
C LEU A 57 9.08 4.99 -12.86
N GLN A 58 9.64 4.37 -11.84
CA GLN A 58 11.02 4.55 -11.39
C GLN A 58 11.57 3.20 -10.91
N ASP A 59 12.77 3.19 -10.35
CA ASP A 59 13.48 2.01 -9.86
C ASP A 59 12.71 1.18 -8.80
N VAL A 60 11.65 1.74 -8.21
CA VAL A 60 10.80 1.08 -7.21
C VAL A 60 9.60 0.33 -7.81
N GLY A 61 9.49 0.25 -9.13
CA GLY A 61 8.44 -0.49 -9.82
C GLY A 61 7.19 0.33 -10.13
N CYS A 62 6.07 -0.36 -10.34
CA CYS A 62 4.78 0.26 -10.64
C CYS A 62 3.96 0.54 -9.37
N SER A 63 2.93 1.36 -9.54
CA SER A 63 1.85 1.53 -8.58
C SER A 63 0.68 0.58 -8.93
N ASP A 64 -0.43 0.69 -8.19
CA ASP A 64 -1.53 -0.25 -8.29
C ASP A 64 -2.79 0.40 -8.88
N ILE A 65 -3.51 -0.37 -9.70
CA ILE A 65 -4.89 -0.11 -10.09
C ILE A 65 -5.73 -1.23 -9.47
N LEU A 66 -6.66 -0.88 -8.58
CA LEU A 66 -7.61 -1.82 -7.99
C LEU A 66 -9.02 -1.60 -8.54
N ASN A 67 -9.56 -2.60 -9.20
CA ASN A 67 -10.97 -2.66 -9.57
C ASN A 67 -11.73 -3.50 -8.55
N ALA A 68 -12.42 -2.85 -7.63
CA ALA A 68 -13.15 -3.49 -6.54
C ALA A 68 -14.26 -4.45 -6.99
N SER A 69 -14.81 -4.25 -8.20
CA SER A 69 -15.84 -5.14 -8.75
C SER A 69 -15.32 -6.53 -9.12
N LEU A 70 -14.02 -6.70 -9.24
CA LEU A 70 -13.35 -7.97 -9.56
C LEU A 70 -12.72 -8.61 -8.34
N TYR A 71 -12.60 -7.88 -7.22
CA TYR A 71 -11.94 -8.36 -6.02
C TYR A 71 -12.83 -9.34 -5.25
N PRO A 72 -12.30 -10.48 -4.80
CA PRO A 72 -13.09 -11.51 -4.10
C PRO A 72 -13.31 -11.14 -2.62
N TRP A 73 -14.05 -10.07 -2.36
CA TRP A 73 -14.28 -9.54 -1.01
C TRP A 73 -14.67 -10.62 0.00
N GLY A 74 -14.00 -10.63 1.14
CA GLY A 74 -14.23 -11.60 2.21
C GLY A 74 -13.55 -12.95 2.02
N TRP A 75 -12.65 -13.08 1.05
CA TRP A 75 -11.92 -14.32 0.75
C TRP A 75 -11.10 -14.86 1.93
N GLU A 76 -10.79 -14.01 2.90
CA GLU A 76 -10.12 -14.35 4.14
C GLU A 76 -11.04 -14.91 5.24
N ASN A 77 -12.36 -14.86 5.04
CA ASN A 77 -13.33 -15.33 6.02
C ASN A 77 -13.48 -16.86 5.99
N LEU A 78 -13.83 -17.43 7.13
CA LEU A 78 -13.99 -18.89 7.28
C LEU A 78 -15.15 -19.49 6.45
N ASP A 79 -16.16 -18.69 6.19
CA ASP A 79 -17.38 -19.06 5.47
C ASP A 79 -17.37 -18.64 4.00
N TYR A 80 -16.22 -18.17 3.50
CA TYR A 80 -16.10 -17.78 2.09
C TYR A 80 -16.29 -18.99 1.17
N ASN A 81 -17.11 -18.82 0.14
CA ASN A 81 -17.32 -19.86 -0.86
C ASN A 81 -16.18 -19.90 -1.89
N ASP A 82 -15.25 -20.79 -1.71
CA ASP A 82 -14.09 -21.02 -2.58
C ASP A 82 -14.29 -22.16 -3.62
N THR A 83 -15.54 -22.50 -3.93
CA THR A 83 -15.88 -23.64 -4.83
C THR A 83 -15.26 -23.46 -6.22
N ASP A 84 -15.21 -22.23 -6.72
CA ASP A 84 -14.68 -21.88 -8.04
C ASP A 84 -13.16 -21.70 -8.07
N TRP A 85 -12.50 -21.79 -6.91
CA TRP A 85 -11.04 -21.72 -6.84
C TRP A 85 -10.42 -23.02 -7.35
N ILE A 86 -9.30 -22.90 -8.05
CA ILE A 86 -8.63 -24.04 -8.67
C ILE A 86 -7.61 -24.69 -7.70
N GLU A 87 -7.31 -25.96 -7.94
CA GLU A 87 -6.24 -26.64 -7.23
C GLU A 87 -4.87 -26.01 -7.53
N VAL A 88 -4.01 -25.98 -6.52
CA VAL A 88 -2.64 -25.49 -6.69
C VAL A 88 -1.81 -26.45 -7.53
N ARG A 89 -0.88 -25.90 -8.30
CA ARG A 89 0.17 -26.64 -8.96
C ARG A 89 1.40 -26.75 -8.04
N THR A 90 1.78 -27.96 -7.67
CA THR A 90 3.05 -28.19 -6.97
C THR A 90 4.21 -27.92 -7.92
N ILE A 91 5.09 -26.98 -7.58
CA ILE A 91 6.26 -26.58 -8.38
C ILE A 91 7.48 -27.40 -7.98
N GLY A 92 7.66 -27.65 -6.68
CA GLY A 92 8.79 -28.40 -6.12
C GLY A 92 8.66 -28.54 -4.61
N ARG A 93 9.68 -29.15 -4.02
CA ARG A 93 9.78 -29.24 -2.55
C ARG A 93 10.64 -28.09 -2.05
N GLY A 94 10.22 -27.43 -0.96
CA GLY A 94 11.07 -26.53 -0.21
C GLY A 94 12.20 -27.31 0.47
N GLN A 95 13.37 -26.71 0.54
CA GLN A 95 14.54 -27.26 1.25
C GLN A 95 15.03 -26.24 2.29
N PRO A 96 15.51 -26.65 3.46
CA PRO A 96 16.18 -25.75 4.36
C PRO A 96 17.49 -25.25 3.73
N TYR A 97 17.87 -24.04 4.08
CA TYR A 97 19.14 -23.45 3.64
C TYR A 97 20.34 -24.36 4.01
N GLY A 98 21.25 -24.54 3.09
CA GLY A 98 22.45 -25.33 3.29
C GLY A 98 22.35 -26.82 2.94
N ILE A 99 21.17 -27.31 2.55
CA ILE A 99 20.97 -28.70 2.11
C ILE A 99 20.74 -28.74 0.60
N GLY A 100 21.75 -29.19 -0.13
CA GLY A 100 21.68 -29.35 -1.59
C GLY A 100 21.86 -28.07 -2.38
N SER A 101 22.33 -28.18 -3.60
CA SER A 101 22.61 -27.05 -4.49
C SER A 101 21.81 -27.17 -5.79
N GLY A 102 20.58 -27.14 -5.82
CA GLY A 102 19.81 -27.31 -7.08
C GLY A 102 18.32 -27.07 -6.94
N TYR A 103 17.91 -26.56 -5.80
CA TYR A 103 16.51 -26.29 -5.53
C TYR A 103 16.23 -24.80 -5.62
N ASP A 104 15.18 -24.44 -6.33
CA ASP A 104 14.75 -23.05 -6.51
C ASP A 104 14.05 -22.47 -5.27
N TRP A 105 13.65 -23.34 -4.33
CA TRP A 105 12.84 -22.99 -3.16
C TRP A 105 13.55 -23.37 -1.87
N ILE A 106 14.15 -22.37 -1.24
CA ILE A 106 14.95 -22.55 -0.02
C ILE A 106 14.33 -21.73 1.10
N LEU A 107 14.08 -22.38 2.25
CA LEU A 107 13.63 -21.70 3.46
C LEU A 107 14.85 -21.29 4.30
N CYS A 108 15.01 -19.98 4.44
CA CYS A 108 16.02 -19.37 5.30
C CYS A 108 15.35 -18.79 6.54
N LYS A 109 15.93 -19.07 7.71
CA LYS A 109 15.48 -18.39 8.92
C LYS A 109 15.71 -16.89 8.79
N ARG A 110 14.69 -16.11 9.13
CA ARG A 110 14.80 -14.66 9.18
C ARG A 110 15.45 -14.24 10.49
N ASP A 111 16.59 -13.57 10.42
CA ASP A 111 17.34 -13.08 11.58
C ASP A 111 17.13 -11.58 11.86
N ILE A 112 16.41 -10.88 10.96
CA ILE A 112 16.05 -9.48 11.15
C ILE A 112 14.56 -9.35 11.52
N PRO A 113 14.15 -8.34 12.29
CA PRO A 113 12.75 -8.13 12.64
C PRO A 113 11.89 -7.86 11.40
N PHE A 114 10.59 -8.05 11.54
CA PHE A 114 9.63 -7.54 10.55
C PHE A 114 9.60 -6.02 10.60
N MET A 115 9.19 -5.41 9.49
CA MET A 115 8.88 -3.98 9.48
C MET A 115 7.70 -3.73 10.43
N GLU A 116 7.76 -2.63 11.15
CA GLU A 116 6.65 -2.21 12.00
C GLU A 116 5.52 -1.62 11.16
N GLU A 117 4.30 -1.73 11.67
CA GLU A 117 3.14 -1.03 11.12
C GLU A 117 2.43 -0.30 12.26
N SER A 118 2.13 0.98 12.04
CA SER A 118 1.39 1.80 13.01
C SER A 118 0.52 2.83 12.31
N LEU A 119 -0.62 3.14 12.94
CA LEU A 119 -1.54 4.14 12.39
C LEU A 119 -0.88 5.51 12.35
N LEU A 120 -0.84 6.10 11.17
CA LEU A 120 -0.36 7.46 10.91
C LEU A 120 -1.50 8.29 10.32
N ARG A 121 -2.04 9.22 11.11
CA ARG A 121 -3.06 10.13 10.62
C ARG A 121 -2.46 11.10 9.60
N MET A 122 -3.22 11.41 8.54
CA MET A 122 -2.88 12.49 7.63
C MET A 122 -2.93 13.82 8.38
N ASN A 123 -1.95 14.70 8.18
CA ASN A 123 -1.83 15.88 9.03
C ASN A 123 -2.84 16.97 8.63
N ARG A 124 -2.80 17.44 7.36
CA ARG A 124 -3.67 18.54 6.94
C ARG A 124 -4.01 18.52 5.46
N ILE A 125 -5.14 19.11 5.13
CA ILE A 125 -5.52 19.41 3.75
C ILE A 125 -5.16 20.88 3.46
N ARG A 126 -4.31 21.09 2.46
CA ARG A 126 -3.87 22.40 2.00
C ARG A 126 -4.88 23.05 1.09
N ARG A 127 -5.56 22.23 0.26
CA ARG A 127 -6.53 22.68 -0.72
C ARG A 127 -7.60 21.64 -0.89
N ALA A 128 -8.84 22.06 -1.01
CA ALA A 128 -9.98 21.24 -1.39
C ALA A 128 -10.75 21.95 -2.49
N GLU A 129 -11.05 21.25 -3.55
CA GLU A 129 -11.78 21.78 -4.70
C GLU A 129 -13.00 20.89 -4.95
N GLY A 130 -14.13 21.51 -5.21
CA GLY A 130 -15.38 20.83 -5.54
C GLY A 130 -16.16 20.27 -4.35
N ILE A 131 -15.70 20.50 -3.10
CA ILE A 131 -16.38 20.00 -1.91
C ILE A 131 -16.00 20.78 -0.65
N ASP A 132 -16.96 20.88 0.27
CA ASP A 132 -16.72 21.33 1.64
C ASP A 132 -16.27 20.15 2.52
N LEU A 133 -15.22 20.36 3.28
CA LEU A 133 -14.61 19.33 4.11
C LEU A 133 -15.05 19.41 5.56
N PRO A 134 -15.50 18.31 6.17
CA PRO A 134 -15.64 18.23 7.60
C PRO A 134 -14.29 18.39 8.29
N SER A 135 -14.21 19.25 9.32
CA SER A 135 -12.96 19.57 10.02
C SER A 135 -12.26 18.36 10.67
N ASP A 136 -13.02 17.33 10.96
CA ASP A 136 -12.54 16.12 11.64
C ASP A 136 -12.37 14.91 10.69
N PHE A 137 -12.46 15.11 9.36
CA PHE A 137 -12.31 14.03 8.38
C PHE A 137 -10.95 13.32 8.52
N LEU A 138 -9.84 14.05 8.46
CA LEU A 138 -8.49 13.44 8.59
C LEU A 138 -8.22 12.86 9.99
N LYS A 139 -9.04 13.19 10.99
CA LYS A 139 -8.96 12.59 12.34
C LYS A 139 -9.72 11.24 12.43
N GLY A 140 -10.42 10.83 11.35
CA GLY A 140 -11.27 9.65 11.34
C GLY A 140 -12.52 9.78 12.21
N LYS A 141 -13.02 11.00 12.43
CA LYS A 141 -14.19 11.30 13.27
C LYS A 141 -15.39 11.83 12.48
N ALA A 142 -15.22 12.04 11.18
CA ALA A 142 -16.26 12.49 10.27
C ALA A 142 -16.06 11.88 8.90
N GLU A 143 -17.16 11.55 8.24
CA GLU A 143 -17.16 11.04 6.88
C GLU A 143 -17.17 12.19 5.86
N LEU A 144 -16.59 11.96 4.69
CA LEU A 144 -16.70 12.85 3.54
C LEU A 144 -17.61 12.23 2.49
N LYS A 145 -18.73 12.87 2.21
CA LYS A 145 -19.69 12.41 1.21
C LYS A 145 -19.53 13.20 -0.09
N VAL A 146 -19.05 12.54 -1.14
CA VAL A 146 -18.96 13.10 -2.49
C VAL A 146 -20.24 12.78 -3.24
N PRO A 147 -21.04 13.79 -3.67
CA PRO A 147 -22.27 13.56 -4.43
C PRO A 147 -22.00 12.84 -5.76
N ALA A 148 -23.06 12.29 -6.37
CA ALA A 148 -22.99 11.74 -7.73
C ALA A 148 -22.59 12.80 -8.76
N ASN A 149 -21.92 12.36 -9.84
CA ASN A 149 -21.50 13.21 -10.98
C ASN A 149 -20.65 14.43 -10.58
N GLN A 150 -19.79 14.27 -9.57
CA GLN A 150 -18.91 15.31 -9.06
C GLN A 150 -17.44 15.00 -9.34
N LYS A 151 -16.63 16.08 -9.46
CA LYS A 151 -15.18 16.02 -9.45
C LYS A 151 -14.68 16.78 -8.23
N VAL A 152 -13.86 16.11 -7.44
CA VAL A 152 -13.28 16.63 -6.20
C VAL A 152 -11.79 16.43 -6.24
N SER A 153 -11.04 17.42 -5.76
CA SER A 153 -9.60 17.29 -5.59
C SER A 153 -9.19 17.75 -4.20
N LEU A 154 -8.47 16.87 -3.48
CA LEU A 154 -7.90 17.17 -2.17
C LEU A 154 -6.37 17.15 -2.28
N PHE A 155 -5.72 18.22 -1.78
CA PHE A 155 -4.27 18.27 -1.65
C PHE A 155 -3.87 18.18 -0.20
N ILE A 156 -3.27 17.04 0.16
CA ILE A 156 -2.94 16.64 1.53
C ILE A 156 -1.44 16.78 1.74
N ASP A 157 -1.04 17.37 2.86
CA ASP A 157 0.36 17.52 3.30
C ASP A 157 0.55 16.78 4.63
N GLN A 158 1.45 15.83 4.64
CA GLN A 158 1.84 15.06 5.83
C GLN A 158 2.79 15.85 6.74
N ASP A 159 3.32 16.99 6.28
CA ASP A 159 4.35 17.83 6.90
C ASP A 159 5.76 17.24 6.84
N PHE A 160 5.92 15.96 6.81
CA PHE A 160 7.21 15.28 6.70
C PHE A 160 7.15 14.16 5.67
N LEU A 161 8.32 13.76 5.19
CA LEU A 161 8.46 12.60 4.31
C LEU A 161 8.23 11.33 5.12
N THR A 162 7.38 10.46 4.63
CA THR A 162 7.04 9.20 5.29
C THR A 162 6.98 8.03 4.32
N THR A 163 7.11 6.84 4.85
CA THR A 163 6.79 5.57 4.18
C THR A 163 5.57 4.96 4.85
N ALA A 164 4.50 4.77 4.09
CA ALA A 164 3.25 4.21 4.63
C ALA A 164 2.45 3.50 3.54
N TYR A 165 1.54 2.64 3.95
CA TYR A 165 0.43 2.18 3.10
C TYR A 165 -0.71 3.19 3.24
N PRO A 166 -1.05 3.97 2.21
CA PRO A 166 -2.25 4.79 2.23
C PRO A 166 -3.47 3.88 2.24
N GLU A 167 -4.35 4.07 3.20
CA GLU A 167 -5.58 3.31 3.33
C GLU A 167 -6.79 4.22 3.24
N LEU A 168 -7.76 3.82 2.43
CA LEU A 168 -9.01 4.52 2.23
C LEU A 168 -10.17 3.55 2.39
N ILE A 169 -11.10 3.87 3.30
CA ILE A 169 -12.32 3.09 3.51
C ILE A 169 -13.50 3.84 2.89
N VAL A 170 -14.21 3.17 1.98
CA VAL A 170 -15.34 3.78 1.27
C VAL A 170 -16.58 2.92 1.25
N SER A 171 -17.74 3.56 0.97
CA SER A 171 -18.99 2.88 0.63
C SER A 171 -19.67 3.59 -0.55
N GLY A 172 -20.39 2.83 -1.38
CA GLY A 172 -21.05 3.34 -2.57
C GLY A 172 -20.07 3.69 -3.69
N GLY A 173 -20.45 4.65 -4.54
CA GLY A 173 -19.60 5.19 -5.59
C GLY A 173 -19.25 4.20 -6.69
N LYS A 174 -20.13 3.28 -7.04
CA LYS A 174 -19.87 2.30 -8.10
C LYS A 174 -19.35 2.96 -9.37
N ASN A 175 -18.27 2.40 -9.93
CA ASN A 175 -17.58 2.89 -11.13
C ASN A 175 -16.98 4.31 -11.01
N SER A 176 -16.93 4.89 -9.81
CA SER A 176 -16.16 6.11 -9.54
C SER A 176 -14.67 5.86 -9.76
N LEU A 177 -13.92 6.92 -9.99
CA LEU A 177 -12.46 6.89 -9.97
C LEU A 177 -11.98 7.62 -8.72
N VAL A 178 -11.13 6.96 -7.93
CA VAL A 178 -10.34 7.58 -6.87
C VAL A 178 -8.87 7.44 -7.27
N LYS A 179 -8.21 8.56 -7.54
CA LYS A 179 -6.83 8.61 -8.00
C LYS A 179 -5.96 9.24 -6.93
N PHE A 180 -4.96 8.53 -6.47
CA PHE A 180 -3.91 9.02 -5.59
C PHE A 180 -2.68 9.37 -6.41
N THR A 181 -2.12 10.57 -6.22
CA THR A 181 -0.80 10.92 -6.74
C THR A 181 0.08 11.25 -5.56
N TYR A 182 1.19 10.53 -5.40
CA TYR A 182 2.11 10.67 -4.27
C TYR A 182 3.32 11.47 -4.70
N SER A 183 3.72 12.45 -3.90
CA SER A 183 4.90 13.25 -4.18
C SER A 183 5.71 13.53 -2.92
N GLU A 184 7.02 13.46 -3.04
CA GLU A 184 7.95 13.81 -1.95
C GLU A 184 8.19 15.34 -1.89
N ALA A 185 8.14 15.99 -3.04
CA ALA A 185 8.24 17.42 -3.22
C ALA A 185 7.49 17.83 -4.49
N MET A 186 7.13 19.10 -4.59
CA MET A 186 6.49 19.65 -5.78
C MET A 186 7.49 19.85 -6.92
N PHE A 187 6.96 19.94 -8.14
CA PHE A 187 7.73 20.17 -9.35
C PHE A 187 7.42 21.54 -9.94
N LYS A 188 8.44 22.16 -10.54
CA LYS A 188 8.32 23.36 -11.34
C LYS A 188 9.10 23.15 -12.63
N ASP A 189 8.45 23.40 -13.77
CA ASP A 189 9.06 23.25 -15.10
C ASP A 189 9.69 21.85 -15.32
N GLY A 190 9.10 20.81 -14.70
CA GLY A 190 9.56 19.41 -14.76
C GLY A 190 10.68 19.05 -13.80
N GLU A 191 11.21 20.01 -13.04
CA GLU A 191 12.27 19.76 -12.06
C GLU A 191 11.73 19.75 -10.63
N LYS A 192 12.33 18.91 -9.78
CA LYS A 192 11.99 18.80 -8.36
C LYS A 192 12.38 20.08 -7.63
N ALA A 193 11.40 20.74 -7.03
CA ALA A 193 11.58 21.99 -6.31
C ALA A 193 11.82 21.79 -4.81
N ASN A 194 11.97 22.90 -4.07
CA ASN A 194 12.01 22.83 -2.61
C ASN A 194 10.72 22.21 -2.08
N ARG A 195 10.87 21.20 -1.20
CA ARG A 195 9.72 20.46 -0.68
C ARG A 195 8.73 21.27 0.15
N ASN A 196 9.12 22.44 0.65
CA ASN A 196 8.25 23.33 1.44
C ASN A 196 7.47 24.33 0.57
N GLU A 197 7.82 24.45 -0.72
CA GLU A 197 7.17 25.35 -1.65
C GLU A 197 6.11 24.61 -2.46
N ILE A 198 4.85 24.99 -2.29
CA ILE A 198 3.71 24.30 -2.92
C ILE A 198 2.95 25.18 -3.93
N GLU A 199 2.98 26.51 -3.78
CA GLU A 199 2.18 27.41 -4.61
C GLU A 199 2.69 27.46 -6.06
N GLY A 200 1.75 27.32 -7.01
CA GLY A 200 2.06 27.34 -8.45
C GLY A 200 2.95 26.19 -8.91
N ARG A 201 2.91 25.05 -8.21
CA ARG A 201 3.73 23.88 -8.50
C ARG A 201 2.88 22.65 -8.80
N ASP A 202 3.45 21.73 -9.56
CA ASP A 202 2.81 20.49 -9.98
C ASP A 202 3.08 19.34 -9.01
N VAL A 203 2.06 18.49 -8.84
CA VAL A 203 2.17 17.23 -8.11
C VAL A 203 2.51 16.13 -9.11
N ILE A 204 3.73 15.63 -9.09
CA ILE A 204 4.21 14.56 -9.97
C ILE A 204 4.77 13.44 -9.11
N GLY A 205 4.41 12.19 -9.42
CA GLY A 205 4.90 11.00 -8.74
C GLY A 205 4.06 9.76 -9.00
N PHE A 206 4.19 8.78 -8.15
CA PHE A 206 3.48 7.49 -8.28
C PHE A 206 1.98 7.67 -8.20
N VAL A 207 1.25 6.84 -8.97
CA VAL A 207 -0.19 6.97 -9.13
C VAL A 207 -0.88 5.65 -8.86
N ASP A 208 -1.66 5.59 -7.77
CA ASP A 208 -2.61 4.50 -7.55
C ASP A 208 -4.01 4.92 -8.03
N LYS A 209 -4.79 3.94 -8.50
CA LYS A 209 -6.19 4.13 -8.87
C LYS A 209 -7.07 3.09 -8.21
N PHE A 210 -8.19 3.55 -7.72
CA PHE A 210 -9.20 2.69 -7.12
C PHE A 210 -10.56 2.93 -7.77
N TYR A 211 -11.18 1.85 -8.20
CA TYR A 211 -12.53 1.85 -8.79
C TYR A 211 -13.49 1.12 -7.84
N PRO A 212 -14.26 1.82 -6.99
CA PRO A 212 -15.25 1.22 -6.10
C PRO A 212 -16.32 0.41 -6.82
N ASP A 213 -16.81 -0.65 -6.18
CA ASP A 213 -17.86 -1.54 -6.68
C ASP A 213 -19.28 -1.15 -6.25
N GLY A 214 -19.43 -0.10 -5.44
CA GLY A 214 -20.70 0.30 -4.81
C GLY A 214 -21.00 -0.43 -3.48
N GLY A 215 -20.15 -1.33 -3.05
CA GLY A 215 -20.27 -2.04 -1.77
C GLY A 215 -19.98 -1.17 -0.56
N SER A 216 -20.18 -1.77 0.64
CA SER A 216 -19.97 -1.08 1.92
C SER A 216 -18.60 -1.42 2.52
N ASN A 217 -17.97 -0.41 3.15
CA ASN A 217 -16.71 -0.55 3.87
C ASN A 217 -15.59 -1.21 3.04
N ARG A 218 -15.47 -0.80 1.78
CA ARG A 218 -14.41 -1.28 0.89
C ARG A 218 -13.11 -0.61 1.26
N LEU A 219 -12.11 -1.40 1.62
CA LEU A 219 -10.76 -0.92 1.90
C LEU A 219 -9.93 -0.92 0.62
N PHE A 220 -9.40 0.25 0.25
CA PHE A 220 -8.26 0.36 -0.66
C PHE A 220 -6.98 0.42 0.16
N ARG A 221 -6.03 -0.48 -0.16
CA ARG A 221 -4.65 -0.47 0.31
C ARG A 221 -3.77 -0.91 -0.87
N PRO A 222 -2.70 -0.19 -1.23
CA PRO A 222 -1.77 -0.64 -2.26
C PRO A 222 -1.01 -1.88 -1.81
N LEU A 223 -0.52 -2.67 -2.77
CA LEU A 223 0.24 -3.91 -2.50
C LEU A 223 1.61 -3.65 -1.87
N TRP A 224 2.14 -2.44 -2.05
CA TRP A 224 3.41 -2.00 -1.47
C TRP A 224 3.27 -0.61 -0.87
N PHE A 225 4.08 -0.27 0.14
CA PHE A 225 4.06 1.05 0.74
C PHE A 225 4.46 2.14 -0.28
N ARG A 226 4.04 3.36 -0.02
CA ARG A 226 4.39 4.56 -0.79
C ARG A 226 5.27 5.47 0.04
N THR A 227 6.20 6.16 -0.63
CA THR A 227 7.01 7.23 -0.04
C THR A 227 6.42 8.55 -0.47
N TYR A 228 6.00 9.37 0.48
CA TYR A 228 5.37 10.64 0.18
C TYR A 228 5.47 11.63 1.34
N ARG A 229 5.42 12.89 1.00
CA ARG A 229 5.00 13.97 1.89
C ARG A 229 3.63 14.50 1.48
N TYR A 230 3.35 14.50 0.20
CA TYR A 230 2.12 15.03 -0.37
C TYR A 230 1.31 13.95 -1.06
N ILE A 231 -0.01 14.02 -0.88
CA ILE A 231 -0.97 13.21 -1.64
C ILE A 231 -1.94 14.16 -2.32
N LYS A 232 -2.07 14.05 -3.63
CA LYS A 232 -3.21 14.59 -4.35
C LYS A 232 -4.21 13.48 -4.54
N LEU A 233 -5.42 13.67 -4.01
CA LEU A 233 -6.53 12.73 -4.13
C LEU A 233 -7.57 13.35 -5.05
N ASP A 234 -7.66 12.83 -6.27
CA ASP A 234 -8.67 13.23 -7.25
C ASP A 234 -9.78 12.18 -7.27
N ILE A 235 -11.02 12.61 -7.13
CA ILE A 235 -12.21 11.76 -7.11
C ILE A 235 -13.16 12.20 -8.22
N GLU A 236 -13.61 11.25 -9.03
CA GLU A 236 -14.66 11.46 -10.01
C GLU A 236 -15.77 10.45 -9.78
N THR A 237 -16.89 10.88 -9.21
CA THR A 237 -18.06 10.03 -9.01
C THR A 237 -18.89 9.91 -10.28
N LYS A 238 -19.59 8.80 -10.41
CA LYS A 238 -20.57 8.54 -11.46
C LYS A 238 -22.00 8.68 -10.91
N ASP A 239 -22.89 7.81 -11.27
CA ASP A 239 -24.34 7.92 -11.04
C ASP A 239 -24.75 7.81 -9.56
N GLU A 240 -23.84 7.41 -8.68
CA GLU A 240 -24.09 7.27 -7.25
C GLU A 240 -23.04 8.00 -6.40
N PRO A 241 -23.42 8.48 -5.21
CA PRO A 241 -22.49 9.14 -4.30
C PRO A 241 -21.48 8.16 -3.74
N LEU A 242 -20.28 8.67 -3.45
CA LEU A 242 -19.21 7.96 -2.74
C LEU A 242 -19.06 8.53 -1.33
N VAL A 243 -19.07 7.66 -0.33
CA VAL A 243 -18.79 8.03 1.06
C VAL A 243 -17.39 7.56 1.41
N LEU A 244 -16.52 8.49 1.79
CA LEU A 244 -15.21 8.20 2.36
C LEU A 244 -15.38 8.18 3.88
N HIS A 245 -15.23 7.02 4.49
CA HIS A 245 -15.35 6.85 5.95
C HIS A 245 -14.09 7.27 6.67
N ASP A 246 -12.91 6.89 6.11
CA ASP A 246 -11.62 7.23 6.69
C ASP A 246 -10.52 7.24 5.64
N LEU A 247 -9.51 8.10 5.86
CA LEU A 247 -8.28 8.17 5.07
C LEU A 247 -7.09 8.35 6.00
N TYR A 248 -6.16 7.40 5.97
CA TYR A 248 -4.98 7.42 6.82
C TYR A 248 -3.81 6.70 6.16
N GLY A 249 -2.62 6.80 6.73
CA GLY A 249 -1.48 5.97 6.42
C GLY A 249 -1.31 4.87 7.46
N MET A 250 -0.92 3.70 7.04
CA MET A 250 -0.32 2.72 7.92
C MET A 250 1.20 2.85 7.75
N TYR A 251 1.83 3.60 8.66
CA TYR A 251 3.29 3.79 8.65
C TYR A 251 3.99 2.44 8.65
N THR A 252 5.06 2.32 7.89
CA THR A 252 5.91 1.14 7.92
C THR A 252 7.37 1.53 7.80
N GLY A 253 8.20 0.86 8.58
CA GLY A 253 9.64 1.09 8.61
C GLY A 253 10.36 -0.04 9.32
N TYR A 254 11.68 -0.08 9.19
CA TYR A 254 12.48 -1.00 9.99
C TYR A 254 12.47 -0.54 11.46
N PRO A 255 12.20 -1.42 12.44
CA PRO A 255 12.05 -1.03 13.84
C PRO A 255 13.44 -0.79 14.49
N PHE A 256 14.09 0.30 14.10
CA PHE A 256 15.36 0.72 14.69
C PHE A 256 15.20 1.01 16.19
N LYS A 257 16.23 0.68 16.93
CA LYS A 257 16.34 1.04 18.34
C LYS A 257 17.58 1.90 18.52
N GLU A 258 17.39 3.05 19.15
CA GLU A 258 18.50 3.90 19.52
C GLU A 258 19.28 3.25 20.67
N ASN A 259 20.45 2.70 20.36
CA ASN A 259 21.36 2.06 21.32
C ASN A 259 22.65 2.86 21.52
N ALA A 260 22.73 4.06 20.96
CA ALA A 260 23.84 4.99 21.08
C ALA A 260 23.37 6.36 21.52
N SER A 261 24.23 7.14 22.12
CA SER A 261 23.98 8.53 22.44
C SER A 261 25.17 9.37 22.01
N PHE A 262 24.92 10.62 21.66
CA PHE A 262 25.94 11.60 21.31
C PHE A 262 25.75 12.85 22.13
N ASP A 263 26.82 13.34 22.75
CA ASP A 263 26.83 14.61 23.46
C ASP A 263 28.14 15.36 23.19
N CYS A 264 28.07 16.67 23.03
CA CYS A 264 29.19 17.56 22.83
C CYS A 264 28.82 19.03 23.16
N ASP A 265 29.81 19.89 23.22
CA ASP A 265 29.64 21.32 23.56
C ASP A 265 29.09 22.18 22.39
N LEU A 266 28.87 21.58 21.22
CA LEU A 266 28.46 22.28 20.01
C LEU A 266 27.00 21.91 19.65
N ASP A 267 26.07 22.81 19.85
CA ASP A 267 24.62 22.57 19.63
C ASP A 267 24.30 22.12 18.21
N PHE A 268 24.99 22.63 17.20
CA PHE A 268 24.75 22.22 15.81
C PHE A 268 25.11 20.74 15.57
N MET A 269 26.06 20.18 16.31
CA MET A 269 26.41 18.77 16.20
C MET A 269 25.34 17.86 16.78
N LYS A 270 24.70 18.31 17.86
CA LYS A 270 23.51 17.61 18.42
C LYS A 270 22.37 17.60 17.41
N GLN A 271 22.09 18.74 16.75
CA GLN A 271 21.08 18.81 15.71
C GLN A 271 21.39 17.89 14.50
N ILE A 272 22.66 17.77 14.10
CA ILE A 272 23.07 16.84 13.05
C ILE A 272 22.78 15.39 13.47
N TRP A 273 23.13 15.03 14.71
CA TRP A 273 22.84 13.70 15.26
C TRP A 273 21.34 13.40 15.26
N GLU A 274 20.52 14.30 15.81
CA GLU A 274 19.06 14.17 15.86
C GLU A 274 18.43 14.07 14.47
N THR A 275 18.96 14.85 13.51
CA THR A 275 18.49 14.80 12.12
C THR A 275 18.88 13.51 11.43
N GLY A 276 20.03 12.94 11.77
CA GLY A 276 20.51 11.66 11.21
C GLY A 276 19.72 10.46 11.71
N TRP A 277 19.32 10.54 12.98
CA TRP A 277 18.47 9.52 13.59
C TRP A 277 17.02 9.60 13.10
#